data_d88d1234434512b9e9b5ae8c23924760
#
_entry.id   d88d1234434512b9e9b5ae8c23924760
#
_cell.length_a   1.000
_cell.length_b   1.000
_cell.length_c   1.000
_cell.angle_alpha   90.00
_cell.angle_beta   90.00
_cell.angle_gamma   90.00
#
_symmetry.space_group_name_H-M   'P 1'
#
loop_
_entity.id
_entity.type
_entity.pdbx_description
1 polymer ?
#
loop_
_entity_poly.entity_id
_entity_poly.type
_entity_poly.pdbx_seq_one_letter_code
_entity_poly.pdbx_strand_id
1 'polypeptide(L)'
;MRFGNVEFLGLSEHSPRLNVSVITMAPGRTGPDSHVHQDEDDVFYVLDGELTFLLGSADVPAPAGTFVLVPPGVEHTFANRTETPVRVLNIHAPAGFDLRLMGD
;
A
#
# COMPACT_ATOMS: atom_id res chain seq x y z
N MET A 1 -5.29 -11.63 9.34
CA MET A 1 -4.08 -12.41 8.96
C MET A 1 -2.93 -11.44 8.69
N ARG A 2 -1.75 -11.76 9.16
CA ARG A 2 -0.61 -10.85 9.10
C ARG A 2 0.57 -11.45 8.34
N PHE A 3 1.16 -10.66 7.44
CA PHE A 3 2.42 -10.95 6.75
C PHE A 3 3.39 -9.81 7.03
N GLY A 4 4.37 -10.06 7.91
CA GLY A 4 5.31 -9.02 8.27
C GLY A 4 4.60 -7.78 8.80
N ASN A 5 4.77 -6.67 8.08
CA ASN A 5 4.17 -5.38 8.43
C ASN A 5 2.80 -5.16 7.76
N VAL A 6 2.22 -6.18 7.12
CA VAL A 6 0.92 -6.08 6.46
C VAL A 6 -0.10 -6.94 7.20
N GLU A 7 -1.17 -6.31 7.64
CA GLU A 7 -2.29 -7.01 8.28
C GLU A 7 -3.49 -6.97 7.35
N PHE A 8 -3.96 -8.14 6.91
CA PHE A 8 -5.12 -8.23 6.03
C PHE A 8 -6.41 -8.25 6.84
N LEU A 9 -7.34 -7.37 6.46
CA LEU A 9 -8.69 -7.29 7.00
C LEU A 9 -9.69 -7.93 6.03
N GLY A 10 -9.41 -7.86 4.72
CA GLY A 10 -10.22 -8.48 3.68
C GLY A 10 -9.36 -9.30 2.75
N LEU A 11 -9.60 -10.60 2.68
CA LEU A 11 -8.84 -11.56 1.89
C LEU A 11 -9.58 -11.91 0.59
N SER A 12 -8.84 -12.49 -0.36
CA SER A 12 -9.42 -12.96 -1.63
C SER A 12 -10.52 -13.99 -1.41
N GLU A 13 -10.45 -14.77 -0.34
CA GLU A 13 -11.50 -15.75 0.00
C GLU A 13 -12.80 -15.06 0.43
N HIS A 14 -12.73 -13.81 0.90
CA HIS A 14 -13.92 -13.06 1.30
C HIS A 14 -14.57 -12.36 0.12
N SER A 15 -13.77 -11.88 -0.85
CA SER A 15 -14.25 -11.19 -2.03
C SER A 15 -13.21 -11.26 -3.15
N PRO A 16 -13.62 -11.59 -4.38
CA PRO A 16 -12.71 -11.53 -5.53
C PRO A 16 -12.49 -10.09 -6.01
N ARG A 17 -13.22 -9.12 -5.48
CA ARG A 17 -13.21 -7.75 -6.01
C ARG A 17 -12.21 -6.85 -5.32
N LEU A 18 -11.79 -7.16 -4.08
CA LEU A 18 -10.81 -6.32 -3.39
C LEU A 18 -10.15 -7.05 -2.23
N ASN A 19 -8.95 -6.57 -1.88
CA ASN A 19 -8.31 -6.85 -0.59
C ASN A 19 -8.27 -5.56 0.19
N VAL A 20 -8.36 -5.68 1.51
CA VAL A 20 -8.17 -4.55 2.43
C VAL A 20 -7.10 -4.93 3.42
N SER A 21 -6.09 -4.08 3.57
CA SER A 21 -5.01 -4.33 4.52
C SER A 21 -4.58 -3.04 5.21
N VAL A 22 -3.91 -3.20 6.34
CA VAL A 22 -3.23 -2.10 7.02
C VAL A 22 -1.75 -2.41 7.01
N ILE A 23 -0.97 -1.47 6.49
CA ILE A 23 0.48 -1.57 6.43
C ILE A 23 1.04 -0.64 7.50
N THR A 24 1.93 -1.18 8.33
CA THR A 24 2.65 -0.39 9.35
C THR A 24 4.10 -0.28 8.91
N MET A 25 4.61 0.95 8.85
CA MET A 25 5.99 1.19 8.44
C MET A 25 6.76 1.88 9.55
N ALA A 26 7.80 1.21 10.02
CA ALA A 26 8.70 1.76 11.02
C ALA A 26 9.43 3.00 10.47
N PRO A 27 9.94 3.88 11.36
CA PRO A 27 10.71 5.05 10.90
C PRO A 27 11.85 4.65 9.96
N GLY A 28 11.98 5.37 8.86
CA GLY A 28 13.04 5.17 7.89
C GLY A 28 12.86 3.96 6.97
N ARG A 29 11.78 3.20 7.12
CA ARG A 29 11.56 1.99 6.31
C ARG A 29 11.17 2.36 4.90
N THR A 30 11.78 1.68 3.92
CA THR A 30 11.37 1.78 2.52
C THR A 30 10.34 0.69 2.24
N GLY A 31 9.45 0.96 1.29
CA GLY A 31 8.48 -0.01 0.82
C GLY A 31 9.07 -0.97 -0.21
N PRO A 32 8.23 -1.63 -0.99
CA PRO A 32 8.70 -2.55 -2.03
C PRO A 32 9.44 -1.79 -3.13
N ASP A 33 10.11 -2.54 -4.00
CA ASP A 33 10.70 -1.95 -5.19
C ASP A 33 9.60 -1.29 -6.03
N SER A 34 9.98 -0.25 -6.76
CA SER A 34 9.04 0.43 -7.65
C SER A 34 8.43 -0.56 -8.63
N HIS A 35 7.11 -0.53 -8.76
CA HIS A 35 6.39 -1.54 -9.54
C HIS A 35 5.16 -0.95 -10.22
N VAL A 36 4.61 -1.71 -11.16
CA VAL A 36 3.44 -1.33 -11.93
C VAL A 36 2.41 -2.46 -11.83
N HIS A 37 1.17 -2.11 -11.50
CA HIS A 37 0.05 -3.05 -11.61
C HIS A 37 -0.62 -2.83 -12.96
N GLN A 38 -0.89 -3.92 -13.69
CA GLN A 38 -1.46 -3.83 -15.03
C GLN A 38 -3.00 -3.74 -15.01
N ASP A 39 -3.62 -4.41 -14.04
CA ASP A 39 -5.07 -4.60 -14.02
C ASP A 39 -5.69 -4.27 -12.67
N GLU A 40 -5.00 -3.53 -11.81
CA GLU A 40 -5.47 -3.23 -10.45
C GLU A 40 -5.42 -1.76 -10.15
N ASP A 41 -6.41 -1.29 -9.40
CA ASP A 41 -6.29 -0.04 -8.65
C ASP A 41 -5.60 -0.33 -7.33
N ASP A 42 -4.67 0.53 -6.94
CA ASP A 42 -3.99 0.45 -5.67
C ASP A 42 -4.32 1.72 -4.89
N VAL A 43 -5.08 1.55 -3.82
CA VAL A 43 -5.67 2.66 -3.07
C VAL A 43 -5.02 2.73 -1.69
N PHE A 44 -4.68 3.93 -1.27
CA PHE A 44 -4.04 4.18 0.03
C PHE A 44 -4.78 5.30 0.77
N TYR A 45 -4.95 5.11 2.06
CA TYR A 45 -5.43 6.17 2.95
C TYR A 45 -4.53 6.18 4.18
N VAL A 46 -3.80 7.29 4.37
CA VAL A 46 -2.83 7.40 5.47
C VAL A 46 -3.59 7.63 6.77
N LEU A 47 -3.44 6.69 7.71
CA LEU A 47 -4.13 6.72 9.00
C LEU A 47 -3.34 7.51 10.04
N ASP A 48 -2.04 7.26 10.14
CA ASP A 48 -1.16 7.88 11.12
C ASP A 48 0.19 8.17 10.48
N GLY A 49 0.78 9.31 10.82
CA GLY A 49 2.11 9.70 10.36
C GLY A 49 2.08 10.33 8.97
N GLU A 50 3.21 10.34 8.31
CA GLU A 50 3.33 10.87 6.95
C GLU A 50 4.11 9.89 6.08
N LEU A 51 3.51 9.45 5.00
CA LEU A 51 4.13 8.57 4.02
C LEU A 51 4.56 9.38 2.81
N THR A 52 5.68 9.02 2.18
CA THR A 52 6.08 9.61 0.91
C THR A 52 5.81 8.61 -0.19
N PHE A 53 4.98 8.99 -1.16
CA PHE A 53 4.74 8.19 -2.36
C PHE A 53 5.69 8.62 -3.46
N LEU A 54 6.27 7.62 -4.14
CA LEU A 54 7.11 7.85 -5.30
C LEU A 54 6.30 7.40 -6.52
N LEU A 55 5.80 8.38 -7.26
CA LEU A 55 4.91 8.17 -8.41
C LEU A 55 5.65 8.59 -9.67
N GLY A 56 6.19 7.60 -10.42
CA GLY A 56 7.09 7.89 -11.52
C GLY A 56 8.32 8.63 -10.99
N SER A 57 8.54 9.87 -11.44
CA SER A 57 9.66 10.69 -10.99
C SER A 57 9.28 11.68 -9.87
N ALA A 58 8.05 11.67 -9.41
CA ALA A 58 7.57 12.62 -8.39
C ALA A 58 7.57 11.99 -6.99
N ASP A 59 8.04 12.76 -6.02
CA ASP A 59 7.94 12.43 -4.60
C ASP A 59 6.77 13.22 -4.02
N VAL A 60 5.77 12.51 -3.48
CA VAL A 60 4.54 13.13 -3.00
C VAL A 60 4.37 12.83 -1.52
N PRO A 61 4.57 13.84 -0.64
CA PRO A 61 4.31 13.64 0.79
C PRO A 61 2.81 13.49 1.04
N ALA A 62 2.46 12.54 1.90
CA ALA A 62 1.08 12.23 2.21
C ALA A 62 0.92 12.12 3.73
N PRO A 63 0.55 13.22 4.41
CA PRO A 63 0.26 13.17 5.84
C PRO A 63 -1.04 12.42 6.13
N ALA A 64 -1.27 12.10 7.40
CA ALA A 64 -2.50 11.44 7.84
C ALA A 64 -3.74 12.15 7.27
N GLY A 65 -4.69 11.37 6.77
CA GLY A 65 -5.88 11.89 6.11
C GLY A 65 -5.76 12.05 4.60
N THR A 66 -4.60 11.73 4.02
CA THR A 66 -4.40 11.82 2.57
C THR A 66 -4.88 10.53 1.90
N PHE A 67 -5.66 10.69 0.85
CA PHE A 67 -6.12 9.61 -0.03
C PHE A 67 -5.29 9.61 -1.31
N VAL A 68 -4.75 8.44 -1.67
CA VAL A 68 -3.98 8.28 -2.92
C VAL A 68 -4.55 7.09 -3.68
N LEU A 69 -4.88 7.31 -4.95
CA LEU A 69 -5.29 6.25 -5.84
C LEU A 69 -4.25 6.12 -6.96
N VAL A 70 -3.69 4.92 -7.11
CA VAL A 70 -2.75 4.61 -8.16
C VAL A 70 -3.47 3.71 -9.16
N PRO A 71 -3.84 4.23 -10.35
CA PRO A 71 -4.51 3.41 -11.36
C PRO A 71 -3.56 2.43 -12.03
N PRO A 72 -4.09 1.46 -12.78
CA PRO A 72 -3.23 0.56 -13.58
C PRO A 72 -2.27 1.33 -14.46
N GLY A 73 -1.07 0.82 -14.62
CA GLY A 73 -0.06 1.38 -15.51
C GLY A 73 0.81 2.48 -14.92
N VAL A 74 0.57 2.87 -13.68
CA VAL A 74 1.40 3.90 -13.02
C VAL A 74 2.43 3.23 -12.13
N GLU A 75 3.71 3.51 -12.41
CA GLU A 75 4.81 3.01 -11.59
C GLU A 75 4.80 3.70 -10.23
N HIS A 76 4.92 2.95 -9.17
CA HIS A 76 4.83 3.50 -7.82
C HIS A 76 5.55 2.67 -6.77
N THR A 77 5.95 3.33 -5.70
CA THR A 77 6.33 2.76 -4.42
C THR A 77 6.14 3.82 -3.35
N PHE A 78 6.56 3.52 -2.13
CA PHE A 78 6.39 4.46 -1.02
C PHE A 78 7.44 4.19 0.04
N ALA A 79 7.66 5.17 0.92
CA ALA A 79 8.64 5.08 2.00
C ALA A 79 8.23 5.93 3.18
N ASN A 80 8.58 5.48 4.39
CA ASN A 80 8.47 6.32 5.58
C ASN A 80 9.82 7.02 5.78
N ARG A 81 9.88 8.29 5.42
CA ARG A 81 11.10 9.11 5.55
C ARG A 81 11.12 9.91 6.84
N THR A 82 10.22 9.59 7.78
CA THR A 82 10.08 10.32 9.05
C THR A 82 10.66 9.52 10.21
N GLU A 83 10.65 10.13 11.39
CA GLU A 83 11.13 9.49 12.63
C GLU A 83 10.00 8.86 13.43
N THR A 84 8.77 8.86 12.91
CA THR A 84 7.62 8.26 13.59
C THR A 84 7.02 7.15 12.72
N PRO A 85 6.36 6.14 13.34
CA PRO A 85 5.71 5.09 12.57
C PRO A 85 4.59 5.64 11.70
N VAL A 86 4.33 4.97 10.58
CA VAL A 86 3.22 5.29 9.67
C VAL A 86 2.30 4.09 9.59
N ARG A 87 1.00 4.33 9.63
CA ARG A 87 -0.02 3.33 9.35
C ARG A 87 -0.83 3.79 8.16
N VAL A 88 -0.99 2.90 7.20
CA VAL A 88 -1.73 3.22 5.97
C VAL A 88 -2.71 2.09 5.66
N LEU A 89 -3.96 2.47 5.35
CA LEU A 89 -4.96 1.55 4.84
C LEU A 89 -4.69 1.37 3.36
N ASN A 90 -4.63 0.11 2.91
CA ASN A 90 -4.34 -0.20 1.51
C ASN A 90 -5.44 -1.10 0.96
N ILE A 91 -5.95 -0.74 -0.21
CA ILE A 91 -6.99 -1.50 -0.91
C ILE A 91 -6.47 -1.82 -2.30
N HIS A 92 -6.49 -3.11 -2.65
CA HIS A 92 -6.22 -3.58 -4.02
C HIS A 92 -7.53 -4.05 -4.64
N ALA A 93 -7.83 -3.59 -5.83
CA ALA A 93 -9.02 -3.98 -6.57
C ALA A 93 -8.66 -4.26 -8.02
N PRO A 94 -8.86 -5.49 -8.51
CA PRO A 94 -9.43 -6.65 -7.83
C PRO A 94 -8.52 -7.25 -6.76
N ALA A 95 -9.04 -8.24 -6.06
CA ALA A 95 -8.29 -9.00 -5.05
C ALA A 95 -7.15 -9.80 -5.69
N GLY A 96 -6.25 -10.33 -4.86
CA GLY A 96 -5.12 -11.15 -5.30
C GLY A 96 -3.80 -10.79 -4.63
N PHE A 97 -3.73 -9.63 -4.00
CA PHE A 97 -2.50 -9.19 -3.34
C PHE A 97 -2.11 -10.12 -2.19
N ASP A 98 -3.09 -10.58 -1.40
CA ASP A 98 -2.85 -11.53 -0.33
C ASP A 98 -2.23 -12.83 -0.86
N LEU A 99 -2.74 -13.32 -1.99
CA LEU A 99 -2.23 -14.54 -2.60
C LEU A 99 -0.80 -14.36 -3.11
N ARG A 100 -0.49 -13.19 -3.68
CA ARG A 100 0.87 -12.90 -4.14
C ARG A 100 1.86 -12.87 -2.97
N LEU A 101 1.47 -12.31 -1.82
CA LEU A 101 2.32 -12.30 -0.63
C LEU A 101 2.49 -13.70 -0.04
N MET A 102 1.51 -14.57 -0.23
CA MET A 102 1.59 -15.97 0.21
C MET A 102 2.44 -16.85 -0.70
N GLY A 103 2.92 -16.32 -1.82
CA GLY A 103 3.78 -17.04 -2.74
C GLY A 103 3.07 -17.89 -3.77
N ASP A 104 1.85 -17.56 -4.08
CA ASP A 104 1.09 -18.25 -5.12
C ASP A 104 1.56 -17.87 -6.53
#